data_a1af9f5427d9914b6808ffb31e06693d
#
_entry.id   a1af9f5427d9914b6808ffb31e06693d
#
_cell.length_a   1.000
_cell.length_b   1.000
_cell.length_c   1.000
_cell.angle_alpha   90.00
_cell.angle_beta   90.00
_cell.angle_gamma   90.00
#
_symmetry.space_group_name_H-M   'P 1'
#
loop_
_entity.id
_entity.type
_entity.pdbx_description
1 polymer ?
#
loop_
_entity_poly.entity_id
_entity_poly.type
_entity_poly.pdbx_seq_one_letter_code
_entity_poly.pdbx_strand_id
1 'polypeptide(L)'
;DILFYTGVTSEVFQCLAKAVSSSVRSRYMDIEDQLLLTLMRLRLGLLYGDLARRFGISIATVGNVFSRVLIALETILRYVVVWLPRSRLQASMPASFRECGYGRTTCIFDCTEVTLQRPRKLMARAQTFSAYKASNTAKFLTVIAPNGLIMFVSNVYGGRASDKTIVRTCGVEDHLLPGDEIMADRGFTLDTHLEIQGISLNMPAFTRGKQQMTEEEVTKTRRIASVRIHVERAINRIKTYRIFKQPLSIKSRKHFDRMVFVCAGLCNLKPQLIREEEQSQQ
;
A
#
# COMPACT_ATOMS: atom_id res chain seq x y z
N ASP A 1 -9.19 8.36 22.60
CA ASP A 1 -8.40 7.20 22.12
C ASP A 1 -7.91 7.48 20.69
N ILE A 2 -6.76 8.15 20.58
CA ILE A 2 -6.20 8.61 19.29
C ILE A 2 -5.93 7.42 18.36
N LEU A 3 -5.34 6.34 18.87
CA LEU A 3 -5.02 5.17 18.06
C LEU A 3 -6.25 4.54 17.40
N PHE A 4 -7.37 4.47 18.10
CA PHE A 4 -8.61 3.94 17.55
C PHE A 4 -9.12 4.80 16.38
N TYR A 5 -9.19 6.13 16.59
CA TYR A 5 -9.76 7.05 15.62
C TYR A 5 -8.85 7.32 14.42
N THR A 6 -7.54 7.31 14.61
CA THR A 6 -6.57 7.74 13.59
C THR A 6 -5.76 6.59 13.00
N GLY A 7 -5.56 5.52 13.76
CA GLY A 7 -4.71 4.39 13.41
C GLY A 7 -3.22 4.63 13.61
N VAL A 8 -2.84 5.72 14.29
CA VAL A 8 -1.46 6.05 14.70
C VAL A 8 -1.41 6.32 16.20
N THR A 9 -0.23 6.20 16.81
CA THR A 9 -0.04 6.50 18.23
C THR A 9 -0.15 8.00 18.51
N SER A 10 -0.29 8.38 19.79
CA SER A 10 -0.37 9.80 20.18
C SER A 10 0.88 10.57 19.78
N GLU A 11 2.07 9.97 19.95
CA GLU A 11 3.35 10.58 19.59
C GLU A 11 3.43 10.84 18.09
N VAL A 12 3.07 9.84 17.27
CA VAL A 12 3.03 9.99 15.80
C VAL A 12 2.01 11.04 15.39
N PHE A 13 0.85 11.08 16.05
CA PHE A 13 -0.17 12.10 15.78
C PHE A 13 0.36 13.51 16.03
N GLN A 14 1.02 13.75 17.17
CA GLN A 14 1.62 15.05 17.52
C GLN A 14 2.73 15.45 16.53
N CYS A 15 3.60 14.51 16.15
CA CYS A 15 4.62 14.75 15.12
C CYS A 15 3.99 15.16 13.78
N LEU A 16 2.93 14.47 13.36
CA LEU A 16 2.20 14.79 12.12
C LEU A 16 1.50 16.15 12.22
N ALA A 17 0.88 16.48 13.35
CA ALA A 17 0.23 17.78 13.58
C ALA A 17 1.24 18.92 13.45
N LYS A 18 2.40 18.79 14.09
CA LYS A 18 3.52 19.73 13.96
C LYS A 18 4.01 19.86 12.53
N ALA A 19 4.17 18.76 11.80
CA ALA A 19 4.60 18.79 10.41
C ALA A 19 3.55 19.42 9.49
N VAL A 20 2.26 19.13 9.68
CA VAL A 20 1.16 19.69 8.89
C VAL A 20 1.01 21.19 9.14
N SER A 21 1.28 21.68 10.34
CA SER A 21 1.14 23.11 10.70
C SER A 21 2.00 24.04 9.86
N SER A 22 3.10 23.53 9.26
CA SER A 22 3.95 24.33 8.37
C SER A 22 3.30 24.69 7.04
N SER A 23 2.32 23.88 6.57
CA SER A 23 1.70 24.02 5.25
C SER A 23 0.18 24.25 5.28
N VAL A 24 -0.48 24.00 6.43
CA VAL A 24 -1.93 24.15 6.61
C VAL A 24 -2.22 25.24 7.62
N ARG A 25 -3.03 26.22 7.22
CA ARG A 25 -3.42 27.32 8.11
C ARG A 25 -4.61 26.97 8.99
N SER A 26 -4.53 27.35 10.27
CA SER A 26 -5.64 27.33 11.20
C SER A 26 -6.46 28.63 11.06
N ARG A 27 -7.62 28.56 10.38
CA ARG A 27 -8.53 29.73 10.28
C ARG A 27 -9.76 29.58 11.15
N TYR A 28 -10.40 28.42 11.15
CA TYR A 28 -11.69 28.15 11.81
C TYR A 28 -11.66 26.86 12.63
N MET A 29 -10.56 26.11 12.57
CA MET A 29 -10.38 24.83 13.23
C MET A 29 -8.90 24.63 13.49
N ASP A 30 -8.54 24.17 14.68
CA ASP A 30 -7.16 23.90 15.04
C ASP A 30 -6.53 22.82 14.13
N ILE A 31 -5.23 22.85 13.99
CA ILE A 31 -4.50 21.93 13.10
C ILE A 31 -4.70 20.49 13.55
N GLU A 32 -4.71 20.24 14.84
CA GLU A 32 -4.96 18.92 15.41
C GLU A 32 -6.34 18.39 15.05
N ASP A 33 -7.38 19.22 15.13
CA ASP A 33 -8.74 18.85 14.73
C ASP A 33 -8.86 18.61 13.22
N GLN A 34 -8.19 19.43 12.39
CA GLN A 34 -8.14 19.20 10.94
C GLN A 34 -7.46 17.87 10.60
N LEU A 35 -6.36 17.55 11.28
CA LEU A 35 -5.66 16.28 11.14
C LEU A 35 -6.52 15.13 11.65
N LEU A 36 -7.12 15.26 12.84
CA LEU A 36 -8.00 14.26 13.43
C LEU A 36 -9.16 13.92 12.49
N LEU A 37 -9.87 14.93 11.99
CA LEU A 37 -10.96 14.78 11.01
C LEU A 37 -10.50 13.97 9.79
N THR A 38 -9.34 14.32 9.23
CA THR A 38 -8.79 13.67 8.04
C THR A 38 -8.42 12.21 8.32
N LEU A 39 -7.73 11.94 9.42
CA LEU A 39 -7.36 10.58 9.82
C LEU A 39 -8.57 9.73 10.18
N MET A 40 -9.59 10.28 10.85
CA MET A 40 -10.87 9.60 11.11
C MET A 40 -11.57 9.21 9.79
N ARG A 41 -11.55 10.07 8.79
CA ARG A 41 -12.07 9.74 7.46
C ARG A 41 -11.36 8.56 6.84
N LEU A 42 -10.02 8.55 6.86
CA LEU A 42 -9.23 7.46 6.32
C LEU A 42 -9.39 6.18 7.15
N ARG A 43 -9.21 6.27 8.46
CA ARG A 43 -9.18 5.13 9.37
C ARG A 43 -10.53 4.44 9.53
N LEU A 44 -11.59 5.22 9.77
CA LEU A 44 -12.93 4.71 10.07
C LEU A 44 -13.87 4.71 8.86
N GLY A 45 -13.51 5.40 7.78
CA GLY A 45 -14.35 5.52 6.59
C GLY A 45 -15.59 6.40 6.78
N LEU A 46 -15.61 7.28 7.80
CA LEU A 46 -16.77 8.10 8.16
C LEU A 46 -17.22 8.98 7.01
N LEU A 47 -18.52 9.16 6.87
CA LEU A 47 -19.10 10.06 5.86
C LEU A 47 -18.83 11.52 6.19
N TYR A 48 -18.77 12.39 5.20
CA TYR A 48 -18.59 13.83 5.40
C TYR A 48 -19.72 14.45 6.25
N GLY A 49 -20.95 13.95 6.13
CA GLY A 49 -22.07 14.39 6.95
C GLY A 49 -21.93 14.03 8.43
N ASP A 50 -21.35 12.87 8.75
CA ASP A 50 -21.06 12.45 10.12
C ASP A 50 -19.94 13.33 10.72
N LEU A 51 -18.85 13.52 9.97
CA LEU A 51 -17.75 14.39 10.39
C LEU A 51 -18.20 15.84 10.59
N ALA A 52 -19.05 16.35 9.70
CA ALA A 52 -19.62 17.70 9.83
C ALA A 52 -20.35 17.91 11.16
N ARG A 53 -21.16 16.91 11.57
CA ARG A 53 -21.86 16.94 12.86
C ARG A 53 -20.93 16.85 14.06
N ARG A 54 -19.91 15.97 14.01
CA ARG A 54 -18.96 15.78 15.11
C ARG A 54 -18.11 17.03 15.37
N PHE A 55 -17.71 17.73 14.31
CA PHE A 55 -16.84 18.91 14.40
C PHE A 55 -17.61 20.24 14.35
N GLY A 56 -18.93 20.23 14.27
CA GLY A 56 -19.74 21.44 14.25
C GLY A 56 -19.53 22.33 13.02
N ILE A 57 -19.20 21.73 11.85
CA ILE A 57 -18.86 22.46 10.62
C ILE A 57 -19.73 22.01 9.44
N SER A 58 -19.70 22.76 8.34
CA SER A 58 -20.43 22.39 7.12
C SER A 58 -19.78 21.19 6.41
N ILE A 59 -20.58 20.42 5.66
CA ILE A 59 -20.08 19.31 4.81
C ILE A 59 -19.05 19.82 3.78
N ALA A 60 -19.25 21.02 3.24
CA ALA A 60 -18.31 21.64 2.31
C ALA A 60 -16.97 21.94 3.01
N THR A 61 -17.00 22.43 4.24
CA THR A 61 -15.80 22.67 5.06
C THR A 61 -15.04 21.35 5.31
N VAL A 62 -15.75 20.25 5.64
CA VAL A 62 -15.11 18.91 5.77
C VAL A 62 -14.37 18.53 4.51
N GLY A 63 -14.99 18.70 3.33
CA GLY A 63 -14.36 18.39 2.04
C GLY A 63 -13.10 19.23 1.77
N ASN A 64 -13.13 20.50 2.12
CA ASN A 64 -11.99 21.42 1.97
C ASN A 64 -10.85 21.08 2.94
N VAL A 65 -11.16 20.82 4.21
CA VAL A 65 -10.19 20.39 5.24
C VAL A 65 -9.54 19.08 4.80
N PHE A 66 -10.36 18.08 4.47
CA PHE A 66 -9.86 16.78 4.03
C PHE A 66 -8.91 16.90 2.83
N SER A 67 -9.29 17.65 1.80
CA SER A 67 -8.45 17.83 0.60
C SER A 67 -7.11 18.48 0.93
N ARG A 68 -7.13 19.54 1.75
CA ARG A 68 -5.94 20.32 2.10
C ARG A 68 -4.97 19.53 2.98
N VAL A 69 -5.48 18.89 4.02
CA VAL A 69 -4.65 18.08 4.93
C VAL A 69 -4.12 16.82 4.23
N LEU A 70 -4.92 16.21 3.33
CA LEU A 70 -4.48 15.06 2.55
C LEU A 70 -3.29 15.40 1.64
N ILE A 71 -3.28 16.60 1.03
CA ILE A 71 -2.14 17.09 0.22
C ILE A 71 -0.91 17.31 1.10
N ALA A 72 -1.08 17.93 2.27
CA ALA A 72 0.01 18.15 3.22
C ALA A 72 0.62 16.82 3.70
N LEU A 73 -0.23 15.85 4.06
CA LEU A 73 0.21 14.52 4.46
C LEU A 73 0.95 13.79 3.33
N GLU A 74 0.48 13.89 2.09
CA GLU A 74 1.19 13.32 0.95
C GLU A 74 2.61 13.87 0.86
N THR A 75 2.78 15.19 0.95
CA THR A 75 4.10 15.84 0.90
C THR A 75 5.03 15.37 2.02
N ILE A 76 4.51 15.30 3.26
CA ILE A 76 5.28 14.86 4.42
C ILE A 76 5.66 13.37 4.30
N LEU A 77 4.72 12.53 3.91
CA LEU A 77 4.92 11.08 3.87
C LEU A 77 5.77 10.60 2.68
N ARG A 78 6.10 11.47 1.72
CA ARG A 78 7.13 11.19 0.69
C ARG A 78 8.51 10.93 1.28
N TYR A 79 8.80 11.45 2.48
CA TYR A 79 10.02 11.14 3.23
C TYR A 79 9.97 9.81 3.99
N VAL A 80 8.82 9.16 4.01
CA VAL A 80 8.59 7.90 4.73
C VAL A 80 8.38 6.71 3.78
N VAL A 81 7.81 6.97 2.59
CA VAL A 81 7.68 5.99 1.51
C VAL A 81 8.84 6.21 0.56
N VAL A 82 9.94 5.51 0.78
CA VAL A 82 11.19 5.69 0.05
C VAL A 82 11.74 4.35 -0.43
N TRP A 83 12.37 4.35 -1.61
CA TRP A 83 13.06 3.17 -2.11
C TRP A 83 14.38 3.00 -1.35
N LEU A 84 14.53 1.87 -0.66
CA LEU A 84 15.72 1.59 0.13
C LEU A 84 16.88 1.09 -0.76
N PRO A 85 18.12 1.55 -0.51
CA PRO A 85 19.28 0.99 -1.18
C PRO A 85 19.53 -0.47 -0.74
N ARG A 86 20.14 -1.27 -1.64
CA ARG A 86 20.40 -2.70 -1.39
C ARG A 86 21.13 -2.97 -0.06
N SER A 87 22.09 -2.14 0.30
CA SER A 87 22.82 -2.28 1.56
C SER A 87 21.89 -2.24 2.78
N ARG A 88 20.89 -1.35 2.77
CA ARG A 88 19.89 -1.25 3.83
C ARG A 88 18.92 -2.44 3.82
N LEU A 89 18.51 -2.89 2.61
CA LEU A 89 17.66 -4.08 2.46
C LEU A 89 18.34 -5.32 3.02
N GLN A 90 19.65 -5.51 2.70
CA GLN A 90 20.41 -6.64 3.21
C GLN A 90 20.66 -6.56 4.73
N ALA A 91 20.92 -5.37 5.26
CA ALA A 91 21.11 -5.18 6.69
C ALA A 91 19.85 -5.47 7.52
N SER A 92 18.66 -5.18 6.94
CA SER A 92 17.35 -5.39 7.57
C SER A 92 16.62 -6.64 7.07
N MET A 93 17.33 -7.57 6.40
CA MET A 93 16.75 -8.79 5.85
C MET A 93 16.32 -9.72 6.99
N PRO A 94 15.04 -10.12 7.06
CA PRO A 94 14.57 -11.04 8.10
C PRO A 94 15.22 -12.43 7.99
N ALA A 95 15.46 -13.09 9.13
CA ALA A 95 16.04 -14.43 9.19
C ALA A 95 15.23 -15.43 8.36
N SER A 96 13.90 -15.35 8.40
CA SER A 96 13.00 -16.20 7.64
C SER A 96 13.25 -16.20 6.11
N PHE A 97 13.64 -15.04 5.54
CA PHE A 97 14.01 -14.95 4.12
C PHE A 97 15.34 -15.65 3.84
N ARG A 98 16.32 -15.50 4.71
CA ARG A 98 17.64 -16.16 4.58
C ARG A 98 17.51 -17.68 4.69
N GLU A 99 16.80 -18.16 5.69
CA GLU A 99 16.56 -19.57 5.96
C GLU A 99 15.79 -20.27 4.84
N CYS A 100 14.83 -19.56 4.24
CA CYS A 100 14.08 -20.07 3.08
C CYS A 100 14.83 -19.99 1.75
N GLY A 101 16.05 -19.43 1.72
CA GLY A 101 16.84 -19.27 0.49
C GLY A 101 16.47 -18.04 -0.34
N TYR A 102 15.72 -17.08 0.22
CA TYR A 102 15.31 -15.81 -0.44
C TYR A 102 16.04 -14.58 0.11
N GLY A 103 17.21 -14.76 0.70
CA GLY A 103 18.00 -13.67 1.29
C GLY A 103 18.49 -12.62 0.28
N ARG A 104 18.34 -12.86 -1.04
CA ARG A 104 18.65 -11.90 -2.10
C ARG A 104 17.46 -11.10 -2.59
N THR A 105 16.25 -11.38 -2.08
CA THR A 105 15.04 -10.65 -2.45
C THR A 105 15.21 -9.16 -2.11
N THR A 106 15.05 -8.29 -3.12
CA THR A 106 15.18 -6.85 -2.97
C THR A 106 13.83 -6.19 -2.75
N CYS A 107 12.78 -6.69 -3.39
CA CYS A 107 11.45 -6.13 -3.25
C CYS A 107 10.36 -7.18 -3.55
N ILE A 108 9.17 -6.89 -3.07
CA ILE A 108 8.01 -7.76 -3.20
C ILE A 108 6.87 -6.94 -3.80
N PHE A 109 6.32 -7.42 -4.92
CA PHE A 109 5.26 -6.76 -5.66
C PHE A 109 3.91 -7.37 -5.32
N ASP A 110 2.93 -6.54 -5.05
CA ASP A 110 1.53 -6.95 -4.94
C ASP A 110 0.58 -5.90 -5.49
N CYS A 111 -0.37 -6.34 -6.32
CA CYS A 111 -1.44 -5.50 -6.82
C CYS A 111 -2.70 -5.66 -5.98
N THR A 112 -3.10 -4.58 -5.34
CA THR A 112 -4.30 -4.55 -4.51
C THR A 112 -5.47 -3.91 -5.25
N GLU A 113 -6.65 -4.53 -5.17
CA GLU A 113 -7.90 -3.99 -5.69
C GLU A 113 -8.83 -3.54 -4.56
N VAL A 114 -9.42 -2.36 -4.73
CA VAL A 114 -10.45 -1.80 -3.85
C VAL A 114 -11.73 -1.53 -4.65
N THR A 115 -12.89 -1.79 -4.06
CA THR A 115 -14.17 -1.64 -4.75
C THR A 115 -14.49 -0.19 -5.05
N LEU A 116 -15.04 0.09 -6.24
CA LEU A 116 -15.55 1.40 -6.66
C LEU A 116 -17.07 1.38 -6.76
N GLN A 117 -17.69 2.53 -6.52
CA GLN A 117 -19.06 2.76 -6.98
C GLN A 117 -19.13 2.57 -8.50
N ARG A 118 -20.16 1.87 -8.96
CA ARG A 118 -20.36 1.62 -10.39
C ARG A 118 -20.46 2.92 -11.17
N PRO A 119 -19.57 3.17 -12.16
CA PRO A 119 -19.64 4.37 -12.99
C PRO A 119 -20.90 4.40 -13.83
N ARG A 120 -21.45 5.61 -14.04
CA ARG A 120 -22.62 5.81 -14.93
C ARG A 120 -22.21 5.73 -16.40
N LYS A 121 -21.04 6.28 -16.77
CA LYS A 121 -20.51 6.27 -18.13
C LYS A 121 -20.03 4.87 -18.51
N LEU A 122 -20.48 4.34 -19.65
CA LEU A 122 -20.17 2.99 -20.12
C LEU A 122 -18.66 2.74 -20.25
N MET A 123 -17.92 3.68 -20.84
CA MET A 123 -16.45 3.57 -20.97
C MET A 123 -15.76 3.46 -19.62
N ALA A 124 -16.11 4.33 -18.67
CA ALA A 124 -15.52 4.27 -17.31
C ALA A 124 -15.88 2.95 -16.59
N ARG A 125 -17.12 2.46 -16.81
CA ARG A 125 -17.55 1.15 -16.29
C ARG A 125 -16.71 0.02 -16.86
N ALA A 126 -16.48 0.01 -18.19
CA ALA A 126 -15.67 -1.00 -18.85
C ALA A 126 -14.20 -0.95 -18.39
N GLN A 127 -13.62 0.24 -18.24
CA GLN A 127 -12.23 0.42 -17.80
C GLN A 127 -11.99 0.01 -16.33
N THR A 128 -13.02 0.15 -15.48
CA THR A 128 -12.88 -0.16 -14.04
C THR A 128 -13.41 -1.56 -13.68
N PHE A 129 -13.99 -2.31 -14.60
CA PHE A 129 -14.51 -3.65 -14.33
C PHE A 129 -13.37 -4.67 -14.18
N SER A 130 -13.29 -5.28 -13.02
CA SER A 130 -12.40 -6.41 -12.74
C SER A 130 -13.16 -7.73 -12.93
N ALA A 131 -12.70 -8.56 -13.88
CA ALA A 131 -13.27 -9.90 -14.08
C ALA A 131 -13.03 -10.79 -12.84
N TYR A 132 -11.89 -10.62 -12.18
CA TYR A 132 -11.52 -11.37 -10.97
C TYR A 132 -12.46 -11.08 -9.78
N LYS A 133 -12.84 -9.81 -9.57
CA LYS A 133 -13.73 -9.38 -8.49
C LYS A 133 -15.21 -9.33 -8.91
N ALA A 134 -15.54 -9.58 -10.20
CA ALA A 134 -16.87 -9.43 -10.78
C ALA A 134 -17.53 -8.07 -10.45
N SER A 135 -16.74 -7.02 -10.29
CA SER A 135 -17.20 -5.69 -9.86
C SER A 135 -16.29 -4.57 -10.40
N ASN A 136 -16.76 -3.33 -10.29
CA ASN A 136 -15.91 -2.18 -10.62
C ASN A 136 -14.93 -1.94 -9.47
N THR A 137 -13.63 -1.86 -9.79
CA THR A 137 -12.55 -1.70 -8.83
C THR A 137 -11.56 -0.64 -9.27
N ALA A 138 -10.81 -0.14 -8.31
CA ALA A 138 -9.57 0.61 -8.48
C ALA A 138 -8.41 -0.29 -8.04
N LYS A 139 -7.33 -0.32 -8.81
CA LYS A 139 -6.19 -1.20 -8.62
C LYS A 139 -4.91 -0.40 -8.54
N PHE A 140 -4.00 -0.79 -7.66
CA PHE A 140 -2.69 -0.14 -7.50
C PHE A 140 -1.63 -1.17 -7.11
N LEU A 141 -0.39 -0.91 -7.53
CA LEU A 141 0.79 -1.68 -7.14
C LEU A 141 1.32 -1.14 -5.81
N THR A 142 1.66 -2.04 -4.91
CA THR A 142 2.43 -1.77 -3.69
C THR A 142 3.74 -2.55 -3.76
N VAL A 143 4.86 -1.88 -3.55
CA VAL A 143 6.18 -2.52 -3.44
C VAL A 143 6.64 -2.47 -2.00
N ILE A 144 7.02 -3.63 -1.47
CA ILE A 144 7.32 -3.84 -0.07
C ILE A 144 8.72 -4.43 0.05
N ALA A 145 9.52 -3.91 0.97
CA ALA A 145 10.78 -4.52 1.36
C ALA A 145 10.55 -5.84 2.15
N PRO A 146 11.49 -6.77 2.18
CA PRO A 146 11.37 -8.00 2.96
C PRO A 146 11.03 -7.78 4.44
N ASN A 147 11.48 -6.69 5.05
CA ASN A 147 11.16 -6.31 6.43
C ASN A 147 9.74 -5.72 6.62
N GLY A 148 8.96 -5.60 5.55
CA GLY A 148 7.58 -5.12 5.58
C GLY A 148 7.41 -3.61 5.39
N LEU A 149 8.48 -2.84 5.12
CA LEU A 149 8.40 -1.42 4.80
C LEU A 149 7.83 -1.24 3.38
N ILE A 150 6.87 -0.35 3.23
CA ILE A 150 6.33 0.02 1.91
C ILE A 150 7.29 1.02 1.26
N MET A 151 7.93 0.61 0.16
CA MET A 151 8.93 1.42 -0.55
C MET A 151 8.34 2.23 -1.69
N PHE A 152 7.26 1.74 -2.30
CA PHE A 152 6.63 2.38 -3.45
C PHE A 152 5.14 2.06 -3.51
N VAL A 153 4.37 3.02 -4.02
CA VAL A 153 2.94 2.86 -4.31
C VAL A 153 2.64 3.55 -5.63
N SER A 154 2.04 2.82 -6.56
CA SER A 154 1.65 3.39 -7.86
C SER A 154 0.45 4.32 -7.75
N ASN A 155 0.23 5.11 -8.78
CA ASN A 155 -1.08 5.70 -9.03
C ASN A 155 -2.15 4.62 -9.15
N VAL A 156 -3.41 5.02 -9.04
CA VAL A 156 -4.56 4.12 -9.09
C VAL A 156 -5.04 3.93 -10.53
N TYR A 157 -5.16 2.68 -10.93
CA TYR A 157 -5.64 2.23 -12.23
C TYR A 157 -7.09 1.71 -12.13
N GLY A 158 -7.79 1.63 -13.26
CA GLY A 158 -9.05 0.89 -13.32
C GLY A 158 -8.83 -0.62 -13.21
N GLY A 159 -9.76 -1.34 -12.57
CA GLY A 159 -9.62 -2.78 -12.29
C GLY A 159 -9.42 -3.68 -13.51
N ARG A 160 -9.69 -3.18 -14.73
CA ARG A 160 -9.38 -3.89 -15.99
C ARG A 160 -7.87 -3.94 -16.29
N ALA A 161 -7.06 -3.04 -15.70
CA ALA A 161 -5.63 -3.01 -15.97
C ALA A 161 -4.97 -4.31 -15.47
N SER A 162 -4.11 -4.93 -16.30
CA SER A 162 -3.31 -6.07 -15.89
C SER A 162 -2.17 -5.62 -14.97
N ASP A 163 -1.68 -6.52 -14.12
CA ASP A 163 -0.52 -6.24 -13.26
C ASP A 163 0.69 -5.85 -14.09
N LYS A 164 0.92 -6.53 -15.21
CA LYS A 164 1.96 -6.21 -16.17
C LYS A 164 1.84 -4.78 -16.70
N THR A 165 0.63 -4.34 -17.08
CA THR A 165 0.41 -2.96 -17.55
C THR A 165 0.74 -1.94 -16.45
N ILE A 166 0.35 -2.22 -15.21
CA ILE A 166 0.62 -1.34 -14.07
C ILE A 166 2.13 -1.20 -13.87
N VAL A 167 2.87 -2.30 -13.80
CA VAL A 167 4.33 -2.30 -13.62
C VAL A 167 5.01 -1.45 -14.70
N ARG A 168 4.70 -1.69 -15.98
CA ARG A 168 5.29 -0.95 -17.12
C ARG A 168 5.04 0.55 -17.10
N THR A 169 3.92 1.00 -16.53
CA THR A 169 3.46 2.38 -16.69
C THR A 169 3.48 3.20 -15.41
N CYS A 170 3.78 2.59 -14.26
CA CYS A 170 3.75 3.29 -12.98
C CYS A 170 5.10 3.90 -12.57
N GLY A 171 6.17 3.66 -13.33
CA GLY A 171 7.51 4.16 -13.02
C GLY A 171 8.28 3.32 -11.98
N VAL A 172 7.77 2.14 -11.60
CA VAL A 172 8.49 1.28 -10.64
C VAL A 172 9.78 0.70 -11.23
N GLU A 173 9.81 0.50 -12.54
CA GLU A 173 10.97 -0.04 -13.26
C GLU A 173 12.21 0.86 -13.13
N ASP A 174 12.03 2.18 -13.00
CA ASP A 174 13.11 3.18 -12.83
C ASP A 174 13.89 3.00 -11.51
N HIS A 175 13.32 2.26 -10.56
CA HIS A 175 13.94 1.97 -9.27
C HIS A 175 14.68 0.63 -9.24
N LEU A 176 14.45 -0.23 -10.24
CA LEU A 176 15.05 -1.55 -10.30
C LEU A 176 16.48 -1.48 -10.85
N LEU A 177 17.37 -2.26 -10.28
CA LEU A 177 18.76 -2.34 -10.69
C LEU A 177 19.10 -3.74 -11.21
N PRO A 178 20.06 -3.87 -12.14
CA PRO A 178 20.53 -5.19 -12.61
C PRO A 178 20.87 -6.12 -11.44
N GLY A 179 20.36 -7.36 -11.50
CA GLY A 179 20.55 -8.37 -10.46
C GLY A 179 19.59 -8.25 -9.26
N ASP A 180 18.52 -7.41 -9.33
CA ASP A 180 17.45 -7.43 -8.33
C ASP A 180 16.63 -8.72 -8.40
N GLU A 181 16.26 -9.24 -7.24
CA GLU A 181 15.33 -10.36 -7.11
C GLU A 181 13.99 -9.88 -6.60
N ILE A 182 12.98 -9.91 -7.47
CA ILE A 182 11.61 -9.54 -7.17
C ILE A 182 10.85 -10.79 -6.71
N MET A 183 10.06 -10.66 -5.66
CA MET A 183 9.06 -11.67 -5.29
C MET A 183 7.66 -11.15 -5.62
N ALA A 184 6.80 -11.99 -6.21
CA ALA A 184 5.43 -11.62 -6.53
C ALA A 184 4.47 -12.81 -6.43
N ASP A 185 3.15 -12.53 -6.53
CA ASP A 185 2.14 -13.57 -6.57
C ASP A 185 2.06 -14.25 -7.94
N ARG A 186 1.31 -15.36 -7.99
CA ARG A 186 1.02 -16.09 -9.23
C ARG A 186 0.37 -15.14 -10.23
N GLY A 187 0.84 -15.23 -11.49
CA GLY A 187 0.30 -14.40 -12.58
C GLY A 187 1.04 -13.10 -12.83
N PHE A 188 1.98 -12.73 -11.97
CA PHE A 188 2.96 -11.71 -12.30
C PHE A 188 3.88 -12.20 -13.41
N THR A 189 4.20 -11.32 -14.37
CA THR A 189 5.19 -11.60 -15.42
C THR A 189 6.09 -10.39 -15.55
N LEU A 190 7.40 -10.61 -15.61
CA LEU A 190 8.35 -9.57 -15.99
C LEU A 190 8.32 -9.34 -17.50
N ASP A 191 8.68 -8.16 -17.91
CA ASP A 191 8.98 -7.89 -19.30
C ASP A 191 10.38 -8.39 -19.64
N THR A 192 10.56 -8.89 -20.86
CA THR A 192 11.82 -9.48 -21.34
C THR A 192 13.03 -8.56 -21.16
N HIS A 193 12.83 -7.24 -21.25
CA HIS A 193 13.93 -6.29 -21.05
C HIS A 193 14.46 -6.27 -19.60
N LEU A 194 13.60 -6.51 -18.61
CA LEU A 194 14.03 -6.62 -17.19
C LEU A 194 14.80 -7.94 -16.96
N GLU A 195 14.37 -9.02 -17.59
CA GLU A 195 15.09 -10.31 -17.54
C GLU A 195 16.49 -10.20 -18.17
N ILE A 196 16.60 -9.48 -19.31
CA ILE A 196 17.90 -9.20 -19.97
C ILE A 196 18.82 -8.40 -19.05
N GLN A 197 18.28 -7.49 -18.23
CA GLN A 197 19.05 -6.75 -17.22
C GLN A 197 19.45 -7.62 -16.02
N GLY A 198 19.12 -8.92 -16.01
CA GLY A 198 19.41 -9.83 -14.91
C GLY A 198 18.49 -9.68 -13.70
N ILE A 199 17.34 -9.04 -13.87
CA ILE A 199 16.30 -8.98 -12.84
C ILE A 199 15.55 -10.30 -12.85
N SER A 200 15.41 -10.93 -11.70
CA SER A 200 14.75 -12.23 -11.56
C SER A 200 13.43 -12.12 -10.78
N LEU A 201 12.48 -13.02 -11.11
CA LEU A 201 11.19 -13.09 -10.49
C LEU A 201 10.97 -14.41 -9.75
N ASN A 202 10.79 -14.35 -8.45
CA ASN A 202 10.44 -15.48 -7.62
C ASN A 202 8.91 -15.53 -7.42
N MET A 203 8.28 -16.59 -7.94
CA MET A 203 6.85 -16.86 -7.83
C MET A 203 6.56 -18.28 -7.37
N PRO A 204 5.40 -18.52 -6.72
CA PRO A 204 4.92 -19.89 -6.47
C PRO A 204 4.72 -20.65 -7.78
N ALA A 205 5.03 -21.97 -7.79
CA ALA A 205 4.89 -22.81 -8.97
C ALA A 205 3.42 -22.86 -9.48
N PHE A 206 3.26 -22.95 -10.79
CA PHE A 206 1.96 -23.13 -11.42
C PHE A 206 1.52 -24.60 -11.35
N THR A 207 0.28 -24.81 -10.92
CA THR A 207 -0.36 -26.14 -10.89
C THR A 207 -1.18 -26.43 -12.16
N ARG A 208 -1.33 -25.44 -13.06
CA ARG A 208 -2.20 -25.54 -14.22
C ARG A 208 -1.67 -26.58 -15.23
N GLY A 209 -2.47 -27.62 -15.50
CA GLY A 209 -2.13 -28.67 -16.47
C GLY A 209 -1.31 -29.83 -15.90
N LYS A 210 -0.97 -29.84 -14.59
CA LYS A 210 -0.30 -30.96 -13.92
C LYS A 210 -1.28 -31.68 -12.99
N GLN A 211 -1.27 -33.03 -13.04
CA GLN A 211 -2.07 -33.84 -12.10
C GLN A 211 -1.51 -33.74 -10.67
N GLN A 212 -0.18 -33.56 -10.53
CA GLN A 212 0.49 -33.41 -9.24
C GLN A 212 1.72 -32.52 -9.39
N MET A 213 2.05 -31.76 -8.34
CA MET A 213 3.31 -30.99 -8.24
C MET A 213 4.45 -31.93 -7.86
N THR A 214 5.65 -31.68 -8.37
CA THR A 214 6.85 -32.34 -7.89
C THR A 214 7.16 -31.95 -6.45
N GLU A 215 7.90 -32.78 -5.72
CA GLU A 215 8.32 -32.51 -4.34
C GLU A 215 9.10 -31.18 -4.23
N GLU A 216 9.95 -30.89 -5.21
CA GLU A 216 10.68 -29.63 -5.30
C GLU A 216 9.76 -28.43 -5.49
N GLU A 217 8.74 -28.54 -6.35
CA GLU A 217 7.73 -27.47 -6.57
C GLU A 217 6.90 -27.24 -5.32
N VAL A 218 6.52 -28.28 -4.59
CA VAL A 218 5.82 -28.20 -3.32
C VAL A 218 6.68 -27.49 -2.27
N THR A 219 7.95 -27.90 -2.16
CA THR A 219 8.90 -27.31 -1.21
C THR A 219 9.17 -25.85 -1.53
N LYS A 220 9.40 -25.50 -2.81
CA LYS A 220 9.55 -24.11 -3.26
C LYS A 220 8.32 -23.27 -2.95
N THR A 221 7.14 -23.80 -3.24
CA THR A 221 5.87 -23.10 -2.97
C THR A 221 5.65 -22.85 -1.47
N ARG A 222 5.96 -23.83 -0.61
CA ARG A 222 5.89 -23.68 0.84
C ARG A 222 6.86 -22.62 1.37
N ARG A 223 8.10 -22.62 0.90
CA ARG A 223 9.11 -21.60 1.26
C ARG A 223 8.67 -20.19 0.85
N ILE A 224 8.17 -20.01 -0.36
CA ILE A 224 7.63 -18.71 -0.81
C ILE A 224 6.43 -18.30 0.05
N ALA A 225 5.51 -19.21 0.34
CA ALA A 225 4.34 -18.93 1.16
C ALA A 225 4.71 -18.47 2.57
N SER A 226 5.73 -19.07 3.20
CA SER A 226 6.16 -18.69 4.56
C SER A 226 6.71 -17.26 4.63
N VAL A 227 7.47 -16.81 3.62
CA VAL A 227 7.99 -15.42 3.60
C VAL A 227 6.95 -14.42 3.11
N ARG A 228 5.98 -14.83 2.27
CA ARG A 228 4.89 -13.95 1.80
C ARG A 228 3.91 -13.54 2.88
N ILE A 229 3.83 -14.25 4.01
CA ILE A 229 2.98 -13.85 5.13
C ILE A 229 3.30 -12.42 5.61
N HIS A 230 4.56 -11.99 5.49
CA HIS A 230 4.97 -10.63 5.84
C HIS A 230 4.41 -9.58 4.89
N VAL A 231 4.33 -9.92 3.60
CA VAL A 231 3.71 -9.09 2.55
C VAL A 231 2.22 -8.93 2.80
N GLU A 232 1.53 -10.04 3.03
CA GLU A 232 0.10 -10.02 3.34
C GLU A 232 -0.19 -9.18 4.59
N ARG A 233 0.67 -9.24 5.60
CA ARG A 233 0.58 -8.39 6.80
C ARG A 233 0.73 -6.89 6.46
N ALA A 234 1.69 -6.50 5.60
CA ALA A 234 1.86 -5.12 5.19
C ALA A 234 0.65 -4.60 4.41
N ILE A 235 0.14 -5.39 3.46
CA ILE A 235 -1.06 -5.06 2.69
C ILE A 235 -2.30 -5.01 3.58
N ASN A 236 -2.42 -5.95 4.52
CA ASN A 236 -3.51 -5.93 5.49
C ASN A 236 -3.47 -4.67 6.36
N ARG A 237 -2.28 -4.12 6.68
CA ARG A 237 -2.18 -2.82 7.36
C ARG A 237 -2.83 -1.70 6.55
N ILE A 238 -2.61 -1.63 5.22
CA ILE A 238 -3.29 -0.66 4.35
C ILE A 238 -4.80 -0.91 4.38
N LYS A 239 -5.24 -2.16 4.27
CA LYS A 239 -6.66 -2.54 4.31
C LYS A 239 -7.33 -2.32 5.68
N THR A 240 -6.57 -2.07 6.75
CA THR A 240 -7.15 -1.65 8.05
C THR A 240 -7.75 -0.25 7.99
N TYR A 241 -7.38 0.57 7.01
CA TYR A 241 -8.03 1.84 6.74
C TYR A 241 -9.38 1.58 6.08
N ARG A 242 -10.46 1.77 6.84
CA ARG A 242 -11.84 1.43 6.44
C ARG A 242 -12.35 2.20 5.23
N ILE A 243 -11.66 3.29 4.85
CA ILE A 243 -11.94 3.98 3.59
C ILE A 243 -11.89 3.04 2.38
N PHE A 244 -11.05 1.97 2.43
CA PHE A 244 -10.91 0.97 1.37
C PHE A 244 -11.82 -0.25 1.52
N LYS A 245 -12.55 -0.38 2.64
CA LYS A 245 -13.49 -1.49 2.88
C LYS A 245 -14.87 -1.24 2.29
N GLN A 246 -15.20 0.02 2.02
CA GLN A 246 -16.45 0.42 1.38
C GLN A 246 -16.19 0.82 -0.06
N PRO A 247 -17.19 0.72 -0.96
CA PRO A 247 -17.03 1.18 -2.33
C PRO A 247 -16.63 2.65 -2.37
N LEU A 248 -15.45 2.95 -2.92
CA LEU A 248 -14.97 4.32 -3.08
C LEU A 248 -15.90 5.10 -4.01
N SER A 249 -16.30 6.28 -3.56
CA SER A 249 -17.16 7.16 -4.36
C SER A 249 -16.39 7.75 -5.54
N ILE A 250 -16.93 7.64 -6.75
CA ILE A 250 -16.35 8.22 -7.97
C ILE A 250 -16.17 9.75 -7.86
N LYS A 251 -17.00 10.41 -7.04
CA LYS A 251 -16.83 11.84 -6.75
C LYS A 251 -15.49 12.16 -6.07
N SER A 252 -14.93 11.18 -5.35
CA SER A 252 -13.64 11.30 -4.66
C SER A 252 -12.43 10.88 -5.51
N ARG A 253 -12.62 10.54 -6.80
CA ARG A 253 -11.56 9.99 -7.68
C ARG A 253 -10.27 10.85 -7.70
N LYS A 254 -10.40 12.17 -7.62
CA LYS A 254 -9.27 13.12 -7.60
C LYS A 254 -8.35 12.96 -6.37
N HIS A 255 -8.78 12.21 -5.37
CA HIS A 255 -8.04 11.94 -4.15
C HIS A 255 -7.56 10.48 -4.02
N PHE A 256 -7.90 9.59 -4.98
CA PHE A 256 -7.60 8.17 -4.84
C PHE A 256 -6.11 7.89 -4.67
N ASP A 257 -5.29 8.44 -5.55
CA ASP A 257 -3.83 8.26 -5.49
C ASP A 257 -3.29 8.73 -4.13
N ARG A 258 -3.71 9.92 -3.69
CA ARG A 258 -3.30 10.49 -2.40
C ARG A 258 -3.78 9.68 -1.21
N MET A 259 -5.03 9.17 -1.23
CA MET A 259 -5.55 8.34 -0.14
C MET A 259 -4.75 7.06 0.00
N VAL A 260 -4.43 6.39 -1.12
CA VAL A 260 -3.62 5.16 -1.12
C VAL A 260 -2.23 5.47 -0.60
N PHE A 261 -1.56 6.49 -1.14
CA PHE A 261 -0.21 6.90 -0.76
C PHE A 261 -0.12 7.29 0.73
N VAL A 262 -1.04 8.13 1.21
CA VAL A 262 -1.07 8.56 2.61
C VAL A 262 -1.31 7.38 3.55
N CYS A 263 -2.26 6.49 3.24
CA CYS A 263 -2.48 5.30 4.06
C CYS A 263 -1.26 4.37 4.09
N ALA A 264 -0.53 4.22 2.97
CA ALA A 264 0.71 3.47 2.91
C ALA A 264 1.80 4.11 3.78
N GLY A 265 2.01 5.42 3.67
CA GLY A 265 2.96 6.15 4.50
C GLY A 265 2.63 6.08 5.99
N LEU A 266 1.36 6.20 6.36
CA LEU A 266 0.91 6.02 7.74
C LEU A 266 1.13 4.58 8.24
N CYS A 267 1.14 3.57 7.36
CA CYS A 267 1.50 2.20 7.73
C CYS A 267 2.97 2.07 8.08
N ASN A 268 3.86 2.80 7.41
CA ASN A 268 5.29 2.80 7.71
C ASN A 268 5.64 3.49 9.06
N LEU A 269 4.75 4.36 9.55
CA LEU A 269 4.90 4.98 10.88
C LEU A 269 4.42 4.09 12.04
N LYS A 270 3.91 2.89 11.75
CA LYS A 270 3.53 1.91 12.78
C LYS A 270 4.76 1.08 13.19
N PRO A 271 4.74 0.44 14.37
CA PRO A 271 5.80 -0.49 14.78
C PRO A 271 6.10 -1.53 13.70
N GLN A 272 7.36 -1.95 13.61
CA GLN A 272 7.80 -2.93 12.63
C GLN A 272 6.93 -4.18 12.63
N LEU A 273 6.69 -4.77 11.43
CA LEU A 273 5.89 -5.98 11.26
C LEU A 273 6.60 -7.23 11.74
N ILE A 274 7.91 -7.22 11.60
CA ILE A 274 8.82 -8.29 11.99
C ILE A 274 9.62 -7.71 13.15
N ARG A 275 9.34 -8.19 14.37
CA ARG A 275 10.27 -8.03 15.47
C ARG A 275 11.32 -9.12 15.26
N GLU A 276 12.59 -8.76 15.14
CA GLU A 276 13.67 -9.71 15.41
C GLU A 276 13.42 -10.18 16.84
N GLU A 277 13.22 -11.48 17.04
CA GLU A 277 13.32 -12.04 18.38
C GLU A 277 14.74 -11.70 18.84
N GLU A 278 14.85 -10.82 19.82
CA GLU A 278 16.09 -10.66 20.59
C GLU A 278 16.44 -12.09 21.03
N GLN A 279 17.49 -12.63 20.43
CA GLN A 279 18.09 -13.87 20.90
C GLN A 279 18.42 -13.60 22.37
N SER A 280 17.57 -14.11 23.25
CA SER A 280 17.85 -14.21 24.65
C SER A 280 19.14 -15.00 24.77
N GLN A 281 20.24 -14.29 24.96
CA GLN A 281 21.48 -14.88 25.40
C GLN A 281 21.19 -15.51 26.77
N GLN A 282 21.09 -16.81 26.79
CA GLN A 282 21.35 -17.66 27.94
C GLN A 282 22.67 -18.40 27.73
#